data_8a6e4d815f0402343becef70f3125506
#
_entry.id   8a6e4d815f0402343becef70f3125506
#
_cell.length_a   1.000
_cell.length_b   1.000
_cell.length_c   1.000
_cell.angle_alpha   90.00
_cell.angle_beta   90.00
_cell.angle_gamma   90.00
#
_symmetry.space_group_name_H-M   'P 1'
#
loop_
_entity.id
_entity.type
_entity.pdbx_description
1 polymer ?
#
loop_
_entity_poly.entity_id
_entity_poly.type
_entity_poly.pdbx_seq_one_letter_code
_entity_poly.pdbx_strand_id
1 'polypeptide(L)'
;WFTYVINDVTAVNMIFTDKDGKQYSPELRRTTGEWWYKNKRWTKYNPDEIDPVDSVDMREESIYFVMTTRFYDGDTGNNVHCWDDTQANNPDSDPAWRGDFRGLADKLDYIKALGFTAIWITPVVTNGSGYDYHGYHAMDFSTVDVRYESDDFTYQDLIDEVHAKGMKIVQDVVFQHTGNFGEAYFCNLFEKDTTKDLSN
;
A
#
# COMPACT_ATOMS: atom_id res chain seq x y z
N TRP A 1 -14.33 23.23 7.69
CA TRP A 1 -14.75 22.17 6.78
C TRP A 1 -16.06 22.52 6.07
N PHE A 2 -16.17 22.14 4.80
CA PHE A 2 -17.42 22.20 4.05
C PHE A 2 -17.88 20.76 3.81
N THR A 3 -19.13 20.47 4.13
CA THR A 3 -19.72 19.13 3.94
C THR A 3 -20.69 19.17 2.76
N TYR A 4 -20.57 18.18 1.89
CA TYR A 4 -21.49 17.95 0.79
C TYR A 4 -21.96 16.50 0.83
N VAL A 5 -23.28 16.27 0.87
CA VAL A 5 -23.88 14.95 0.93
C VAL A 5 -24.51 14.63 -0.41
N ILE A 6 -24.15 13.49 -0.98
CA ILE A 6 -24.70 12.98 -2.23
C ILE A 6 -25.44 11.68 -1.92
N ASN A 7 -26.75 11.68 -2.18
CA ASN A 7 -27.62 10.53 -1.92
C ASN A 7 -28.08 9.89 -3.24
N ASP A 8 -28.55 8.66 -3.13
CA ASP A 8 -29.24 7.93 -4.21
C ASP A 8 -28.39 7.74 -5.49
N VAL A 9 -27.09 7.57 -5.33
CA VAL A 9 -26.16 7.28 -6.42
C VAL A 9 -25.39 6.00 -6.17
N THR A 10 -25.04 5.28 -7.23
CA THR A 10 -24.28 4.03 -7.13
C THR A 10 -22.77 4.27 -7.09
N ALA A 11 -22.32 5.38 -7.63
CA ALA A 11 -20.93 5.81 -7.59
C ALA A 11 -20.82 7.33 -7.76
N VAL A 12 -19.76 7.90 -7.20
CA VAL A 12 -19.43 9.33 -7.34
C VAL A 12 -18.04 9.45 -7.93
N ASN A 13 -17.92 10.37 -8.90
CA ASN A 13 -16.62 10.86 -9.37
C ASN A 13 -16.54 12.34 -9.02
N MET A 14 -15.57 12.73 -8.21
CA MET A 14 -15.44 14.08 -7.67
C MET A 14 -14.05 14.66 -7.94
N ILE A 15 -14.04 15.88 -8.43
CA ILE A 15 -12.82 16.70 -8.57
C ILE A 15 -13.11 18.11 -8.08
N PHE A 16 -12.09 18.81 -7.63
CA PHE A 16 -12.17 20.25 -7.39
C PHE A 16 -11.49 21.01 -8.52
N THR A 17 -12.17 22.03 -9.00
CA THR A 17 -11.65 22.97 -10.00
C THR A 17 -11.64 24.39 -9.46
N ASP A 18 -10.81 25.25 -10.01
CA ASP A 18 -10.92 26.68 -9.79
C ASP A 18 -12.08 27.29 -10.63
N LYS A 19 -12.27 28.60 -10.47
CA LYS A 19 -13.30 29.33 -11.21
C LYS A 19 -13.15 29.31 -12.74
N ASP A 20 -11.96 28.99 -13.24
CA ASP A 20 -11.63 28.93 -14.66
C ASP A 20 -11.68 27.48 -15.19
N GLY A 21 -12.12 26.53 -14.33
CA GLY A 21 -12.29 25.11 -14.66
C GLY A 21 -11.01 24.29 -14.60
N LYS A 22 -9.90 24.85 -14.12
CA LYS A 22 -8.66 24.11 -13.96
C LYS A 22 -8.73 23.20 -12.74
N GLN A 23 -8.50 21.91 -12.96
CA GLN A 23 -8.46 20.91 -11.90
C GLN A 23 -7.27 21.14 -10.96
N TYR A 24 -7.52 21.12 -9.65
CA TYR A 24 -6.49 21.24 -8.61
C TYR A 24 -6.54 20.13 -7.56
N SER A 25 -7.51 19.21 -7.64
CA SER A 25 -7.56 18.00 -6.83
C SER A 25 -7.31 16.76 -7.67
N PRO A 26 -6.79 15.66 -7.07
CA PRO A 26 -6.93 14.34 -7.65
C PRO A 26 -8.41 13.99 -7.87
N GLU A 27 -8.68 13.10 -8.81
CA GLU A 27 -10.00 12.54 -9.00
C GLU A 27 -10.31 11.56 -7.87
N LEU A 28 -11.46 11.72 -7.22
CA LEU A 28 -12.01 10.76 -6.29
C LEU A 28 -13.12 9.96 -6.97
N ARG A 29 -12.92 8.67 -7.13
CA ARG A 29 -13.92 7.76 -7.69
C ARG A 29 -14.24 6.68 -6.68
N ARG A 30 -15.39 6.80 -6.02
CA ARG A 30 -15.82 5.90 -4.93
C ARG A 30 -17.31 5.63 -4.98
N THR A 31 -17.72 4.52 -4.34
CA THR A 31 -19.10 4.09 -4.29
C THR A 31 -19.78 4.39 -2.96
N THR A 32 -19.02 4.46 -1.88
CA THR A 32 -19.57 4.68 -0.52
C THR A 32 -18.56 5.40 0.37
N GLY A 33 -19.05 5.88 1.53
CA GLY A 33 -18.25 6.39 2.63
C GLY A 33 -18.18 7.90 2.73
N GLU A 34 -17.54 8.34 3.80
CA GLU A 34 -17.18 9.73 4.02
C GLU A 34 -15.74 9.95 3.58
N TRP A 35 -15.49 11.11 2.96
CA TRP A 35 -14.19 11.45 2.43
C TRP A 35 -13.83 12.89 2.77
N TRP A 36 -12.59 13.11 3.18
CA TRP A 36 -12.03 14.42 3.46
C TRP A 36 -11.00 14.81 2.42
N TYR A 37 -10.97 16.09 2.06
CA TYR A 37 -9.99 16.64 1.14
C TYR A 37 -9.17 17.74 1.82
N LYS A 38 -7.87 17.51 1.99
CA LYS A 38 -6.91 18.45 2.56
C LYS A 38 -5.54 18.27 1.89
N ASN A 39 -4.80 19.35 1.74
CA ASN A 39 -3.45 19.33 1.18
C ASN A 39 -3.34 18.62 -0.18
N LYS A 40 -4.35 18.81 -1.05
CA LYS A 40 -4.45 18.21 -2.38
C LYS A 40 -4.66 16.69 -2.37
N ARG A 41 -5.17 16.13 -1.29
CA ARG A 41 -5.36 14.70 -1.12
C ARG A 41 -6.73 14.38 -0.54
N TRP A 42 -7.30 13.25 -0.95
CA TRP A 42 -8.50 12.65 -0.38
C TRP A 42 -8.12 11.59 0.66
N THR A 43 -8.83 11.57 1.78
CA THR A 43 -8.64 10.59 2.87
C THR A 43 -9.99 10.09 3.38
N LYS A 44 -10.05 8.88 3.90
CA LYS A 44 -11.21 8.29 4.57
C LYS A 44 -11.35 8.71 6.04
N TYR A 45 -10.42 9.42 6.55
CA TYR A 45 -10.42 9.94 7.92
C TYR A 45 -10.29 11.46 7.91
N ASN A 46 -10.79 12.10 8.96
CA ASN A 46 -10.59 13.54 9.15
C ASN A 46 -9.11 13.82 9.48
N PRO A 47 -8.35 14.44 8.58
CA PRO A 47 -6.93 14.67 8.81
C PRO A 47 -6.63 15.73 9.91
N ASP A 48 -7.66 16.36 10.49
CA ASP A 48 -7.53 17.26 11.64
C ASP A 48 -7.80 16.55 12.98
N GLU A 49 -8.35 15.34 12.95
CA GLU A 49 -8.64 14.52 14.14
C GLU A 49 -7.51 13.55 14.47
N ILE A 50 -6.61 13.32 13.52
CA ILE A 50 -5.42 12.50 13.74
C ILE A 50 -4.35 13.41 14.30
N ASP A 51 -4.00 13.21 15.55
CA ASP A 51 -2.83 13.84 16.15
C ASP A 51 -1.58 13.54 15.29
N PRO A 52 -0.83 14.58 14.91
CA PRO A 52 0.43 14.36 14.23
C PRO A 52 1.33 13.48 15.10
N VAL A 53 2.14 12.69 14.46
CA VAL A 53 3.05 11.62 14.93
C VAL A 53 3.87 11.95 16.20
N ASP A 54 3.87 13.18 16.67
CA ASP A 54 4.65 13.67 17.81
C ASP A 54 4.29 13.07 19.19
N SER A 55 3.20 12.29 19.28
CA SER A 55 2.74 11.71 20.55
C SER A 55 2.63 10.19 20.55
N VAL A 56 3.09 9.49 19.50
CA VAL A 56 2.96 8.04 19.44
C VAL A 56 4.04 7.35 20.30
N ASP A 57 3.65 6.91 21.47
CA ASP A 57 4.50 5.99 22.24
C ASP A 57 4.26 4.55 21.79
N MET A 58 5.16 4.06 20.94
CA MET A 58 5.08 2.68 20.42
C MET A 58 5.16 1.61 21.51
N ARG A 59 5.55 1.94 22.74
CA ARG A 59 5.55 1.01 23.89
C ARG A 59 4.14 0.70 24.38
N GLU A 60 3.16 1.54 24.03
CA GLU A 60 1.76 1.36 24.35
C GLU A 60 0.99 0.57 23.28
N GLU A 61 1.65 0.30 22.15
CA GLU A 61 1.02 -0.37 21.02
C GLU A 61 1.20 -1.89 21.09
N SER A 62 0.16 -2.61 20.72
CA SER A 62 0.23 -4.03 20.38
C SER A 62 0.30 -4.19 18.86
N ILE A 63 1.37 -4.84 18.39
CA ILE A 63 1.68 -4.89 16.96
C ILE A 63 1.35 -6.28 16.40
N TYR A 64 0.53 -6.31 15.37
CA TYR A 64 0.29 -7.50 14.56
C TYR A 64 1.22 -7.50 13.36
N PHE A 65 2.24 -8.38 13.39
CA PHE A 65 3.11 -8.56 12.23
C PHE A 65 2.41 -9.40 11.17
N VAL A 66 2.44 -8.94 9.91
CA VAL A 66 1.78 -9.63 8.81
C VAL A 66 2.64 -9.61 7.54
N MET A 67 2.76 -10.75 6.93
CA MET A 67 3.27 -10.90 5.57
C MET A 67 2.08 -10.80 4.62
N THR A 68 1.98 -9.68 3.89
CA THR A 68 0.79 -9.34 3.10
C THR A 68 0.37 -10.46 2.15
N THR A 69 1.32 -10.99 1.37
CA THR A 69 1.06 -12.05 0.39
C THR A 69 0.52 -13.36 0.98
N ARG A 70 0.77 -13.61 2.27
CA ARG A 70 0.36 -14.84 2.94
C ARG A 70 -0.85 -14.67 3.84
N PHE A 71 -1.50 -13.52 3.79
CA PHE A 71 -2.54 -13.22 4.76
C PHE A 71 -3.95 -13.44 4.20
N TYR A 72 -4.37 -12.66 3.23
CA TYR A 72 -5.69 -12.78 2.62
C TYR A 72 -5.72 -12.17 1.23
N ASP A 73 -6.25 -12.91 0.27
CA ASP A 73 -6.50 -12.48 -1.12
C ASP A 73 -7.84 -11.74 -1.16
N GLY A 74 -7.81 -10.43 -1.32
CA GLY A 74 -8.99 -9.56 -1.37
C GLY A 74 -9.43 -9.22 -2.79
N ASP A 75 -8.50 -9.25 -3.74
CA ASP A 75 -8.75 -8.99 -5.15
C ASP A 75 -8.12 -10.06 -6.04
N THR A 76 -8.92 -11.02 -6.46
CA THR A 76 -8.45 -12.07 -7.36
C THR A 76 -8.05 -11.55 -8.76
N GLY A 77 -8.40 -10.30 -9.10
CA GLY A 77 -8.05 -9.67 -10.37
C GLY A 77 -6.57 -9.35 -10.49
N ASN A 78 -5.90 -9.02 -9.38
CA ASN A 78 -4.47 -8.72 -9.35
C ASN A 78 -3.58 -9.98 -9.31
N ASN A 79 -4.16 -11.17 -9.12
CA ASN A 79 -3.45 -12.44 -9.09
C ASN A 79 -2.73 -12.77 -10.41
N VAL A 80 -3.08 -12.11 -11.50
CA VAL A 80 -2.36 -12.21 -12.78
C VAL A 80 -0.89 -11.79 -12.67
N HIS A 81 -0.55 -11.03 -11.63
CA HIS A 81 0.81 -10.61 -11.33
C HIS A 81 1.56 -11.58 -10.41
N CYS A 82 0.87 -12.57 -9.84
CA CYS A 82 1.47 -13.58 -8.96
C CYS A 82 2.09 -14.71 -9.79
N TRP A 83 3.14 -14.41 -10.55
CA TRP A 83 3.79 -15.32 -11.50
C TRP A 83 4.50 -16.52 -10.87
N ASP A 84 4.57 -16.58 -9.55
CA ASP A 84 5.16 -17.69 -8.79
C ASP A 84 4.44 -19.00 -8.96
N ASP A 85 3.15 -18.95 -9.12
CA ASP A 85 2.29 -20.11 -9.27
C ASP A 85 2.77 -21.02 -10.42
N THR A 86 3.30 -20.44 -11.50
CA THR A 86 3.84 -21.18 -12.65
C THR A 86 5.23 -21.73 -12.38
N GLN A 87 6.03 -21.10 -11.57
CA GLN A 87 7.40 -21.54 -11.24
C GLN A 87 7.40 -22.61 -10.15
N ALA A 88 6.47 -22.56 -9.24
CA ALA A 88 6.27 -23.58 -8.22
C ALA A 88 5.67 -24.89 -8.78
N ASN A 89 5.34 -24.94 -10.08
CA ASN A 89 4.62 -26.05 -10.74
C ASN A 89 3.32 -26.44 -10.02
N ASN A 90 2.70 -25.53 -9.31
CA ASN A 90 1.51 -25.81 -8.54
C ASN A 90 0.62 -24.58 -8.42
N PRO A 91 0.03 -24.11 -9.52
CA PRO A 91 -0.80 -22.91 -9.55
C PRO A 91 -2.01 -22.97 -8.61
N ASP A 92 -2.43 -24.17 -8.21
CA ASP A 92 -3.62 -24.36 -7.38
C ASP A 92 -3.30 -24.63 -5.90
N SER A 93 -2.03 -24.79 -5.54
CA SER A 93 -1.69 -25.34 -4.22
C SER A 93 -1.25 -24.33 -3.21
N ASP A 94 -0.88 -23.13 -3.58
CA ASP A 94 -0.51 -22.11 -2.61
C ASP A 94 -1.24 -20.76 -2.83
N PRO A 95 -2.55 -20.70 -2.54
CA PRO A 95 -3.29 -19.44 -2.53
C PRO A 95 -2.72 -18.45 -1.49
N ALA A 96 -1.83 -18.91 -0.62
CA ALA A 96 -1.20 -18.13 0.42
C ALA A 96 -0.19 -17.09 -0.10
N TRP A 97 0.08 -17.03 -1.40
CA TRP A 97 0.99 -16.04 -1.99
C TRP A 97 0.26 -14.95 -2.77
N ARG A 98 -1.04 -14.87 -2.61
CA ARG A 98 -1.92 -13.96 -3.34
C ARG A 98 -2.56 -12.87 -2.47
N GLY A 99 -2.14 -12.80 -1.22
CA GLY A 99 -2.61 -11.75 -0.32
C GLY A 99 -2.18 -10.37 -0.83
N ASP A 100 -3.09 -9.40 -0.66
CA ASP A 100 -2.95 -8.05 -1.17
C ASP A 100 -3.40 -7.01 -0.15
N PHE A 101 -3.31 -5.72 -0.50
CA PHE A 101 -3.70 -4.64 0.40
C PHE A 101 -5.20 -4.61 0.65
N ARG A 102 -6.02 -4.97 -0.34
CA ARG A 102 -7.47 -5.08 -0.16
C ARG A 102 -7.81 -6.17 0.85
N GLY A 103 -7.20 -7.33 0.72
CA GLY A 103 -7.39 -8.42 1.66
C GLY A 103 -6.94 -8.09 3.07
N LEU A 104 -5.83 -7.36 3.20
CA LEU A 104 -5.39 -6.88 4.51
C LEU A 104 -6.38 -5.87 5.09
N ALA A 105 -6.88 -4.93 4.28
CA ALA A 105 -7.91 -3.96 4.70
C ALA A 105 -9.20 -4.65 5.15
N ASP A 106 -9.66 -5.65 4.42
CA ASP A 106 -10.87 -6.45 4.76
C ASP A 106 -10.74 -7.17 6.12
N LYS A 107 -9.52 -7.42 6.57
CA LYS A 107 -9.25 -8.11 7.84
C LYS A 107 -8.82 -7.21 8.99
N LEU A 108 -8.79 -5.89 8.81
CA LEU A 108 -8.43 -4.96 9.88
C LEU A 108 -9.35 -5.07 11.11
N ASP A 109 -10.64 -5.27 10.91
CA ASP A 109 -11.58 -5.45 12.03
C ASP A 109 -11.31 -6.73 12.80
N TYR A 110 -10.91 -7.80 12.12
CA TYR A 110 -10.45 -9.04 12.77
C TYR A 110 -9.20 -8.79 13.61
N ILE A 111 -8.20 -8.12 13.05
CA ILE A 111 -6.94 -7.79 13.75
C ILE A 111 -7.23 -6.92 14.96
N LYS A 112 -8.07 -5.90 14.80
CA LYS A 112 -8.49 -5.00 15.89
C LYS A 112 -9.27 -5.74 16.98
N ALA A 113 -10.15 -6.67 16.61
CA ALA A 113 -10.90 -7.50 17.58
C ALA A 113 -10.01 -8.43 18.41
N LEU A 114 -8.82 -8.78 17.92
CA LEU A 114 -7.81 -9.52 18.69
C LEU A 114 -7.07 -8.63 19.71
N GLY A 115 -7.30 -7.32 19.70
CA GLY A 115 -6.69 -6.36 20.62
C GLY A 115 -5.42 -5.68 20.09
N PHE A 116 -5.10 -5.84 18.82
CA PHE A 116 -3.98 -5.14 18.21
C PHE A 116 -4.34 -3.70 17.83
N THR A 117 -3.40 -2.80 18.06
CA THR A 117 -3.55 -1.35 17.79
C THR A 117 -2.70 -0.87 16.64
N ALA A 118 -1.78 -1.71 16.17
CA ALA A 118 -0.94 -1.44 15.02
C ALA A 118 -0.75 -2.71 14.18
N ILE A 119 -0.52 -2.54 12.89
CA ILE A 119 -0.01 -3.58 12.00
C ILE A 119 1.42 -3.26 11.58
N TRP A 120 2.25 -4.30 11.44
CA TRP A 120 3.56 -4.22 10.83
C TRP A 120 3.58 -5.11 9.61
N ILE A 121 3.76 -4.52 8.44
CA ILE A 121 3.77 -5.21 7.15
C ILE A 121 5.19 -5.37 6.64
N THR A 122 5.46 -6.48 5.95
CA THR A 122 6.70 -6.71 5.20
C THR A 122 6.86 -5.66 4.08
N PRO A 123 8.08 -5.46 3.53
CA PRO A 123 8.32 -4.43 2.53
C PRO A 123 7.37 -4.52 1.33
N VAL A 124 6.90 -3.36 0.91
CA VAL A 124 5.91 -3.22 -0.18
C VAL A 124 6.51 -2.90 -1.53
N VAL A 125 7.82 -2.72 -1.59
CA VAL A 125 8.55 -2.31 -2.79
C VAL A 125 8.56 -3.42 -3.83
N THR A 126 8.74 -3.04 -5.10
CA THR A 126 8.81 -3.98 -6.22
C THR A 126 9.95 -4.98 -6.04
N ASN A 127 9.61 -6.26 -6.11
CA ASN A 127 10.53 -7.38 -6.08
C ASN A 127 10.68 -8.00 -7.48
N GLY A 128 11.81 -8.63 -7.74
CA GLY A 128 12.19 -9.04 -9.08
C GLY A 128 11.77 -10.45 -9.48
N SER A 129 11.30 -11.25 -8.54
CA SER A 129 10.88 -12.62 -8.82
C SER A 129 9.66 -13.02 -8.04
N GLY A 130 9.10 -14.07 -8.48
CA GLY A 130 7.99 -14.69 -7.92
C GLY A 130 8.20 -15.31 -6.55
N TYR A 131 9.36 -15.80 -6.26
CA TYR A 131 9.72 -16.30 -4.93
C TYR A 131 9.90 -15.21 -3.87
N ASP A 132 9.84 -13.94 -4.26
CA ASP A 132 10.07 -12.81 -3.39
C ASP A 132 8.77 -12.31 -2.73
N TYR A 133 7.88 -13.23 -2.40
CA TYR A 133 6.60 -12.99 -1.74
C TYR A 133 6.71 -12.24 -0.41
N HIS A 134 7.89 -12.28 0.20
CA HIS A 134 8.16 -11.65 1.49
C HIS A 134 8.56 -10.17 1.39
N GLY A 135 8.86 -9.65 0.19
CA GLY A 135 9.20 -8.24 -0.03
C GLY A 135 10.66 -7.84 0.25
N TYR A 136 11.51 -8.76 0.69
CA TYR A 136 12.89 -8.44 1.12
C TYR A 136 13.95 -8.47 0.01
N HIS A 137 13.56 -8.76 -1.22
CA HIS A 137 14.46 -8.76 -2.38
C HIS A 137 14.10 -7.63 -3.35
N ALA A 138 14.21 -6.40 -2.86
CA ALA A 138 13.85 -5.21 -3.63
C ALA A 138 14.62 -5.14 -4.96
N MET A 139 13.89 -4.87 -6.01
CA MET A 139 14.39 -4.50 -7.33
C MET A 139 14.26 -2.99 -7.55
N ASP A 140 13.16 -2.39 -7.11
CA ASP A 140 12.91 -0.96 -7.23
C ASP A 140 12.28 -0.43 -5.93
N PHE A 141 12.98 0.48 -5.24
CA PHE A 141 12.51 1.11 -4.00
C PHE A 141 11.54 2.27 -4.25
N SER A 142 11.37 2.70 -5.48
CA SER A 142 10.53 3.85 -5.82
C SER A 142 9.09 3.50 -6.18
N THR A 143 8.81 2.20 -6.34
CA THR A 143 7.50 1.70 -6.75
C THR A 143 6.97 0.62 -5.80
N VAL A 144 5.66 0.57 -5.67
CA VAL A 144 4.97 -0.52 -4.97
C VAL A 144 4.88 -1.72 -5.89
N ASP A 145 5.01 -2.92 -5.33
CA ASP A 145 4.87 -4.16 -6.09
C ASP A 145 3.44 -4.33 -6.60
N VAL A 146 3.31 -4.57 -7.89
CA VAL A 146 2.01 -4.68 -8.58
C VAL A 146 1.11 -5.79 -8.05
N ARG A 147 1.68 -6.75 -7.31
CA ARG A 147 0.91 -7.85 -6.69
C ARG A 147 0.08 -7.40 -5.49
N TYR A 148 0.39 -6.23 -4.92
CA TYR A 148 -0.28 -5.74 -3.71
C TYR A 148 -1.42 -4.78 -3.98
N GLU A 149 -1.36 -4.05 -5.10
CA GLU A 149 -2.35 -3.05 -5.46
C GLU A 149 -3.42 -3.61 -6.39
N SER A 150 -4.59 -3.00 -6.34
CA SER A 150 -5.69 -3.22 -7.29
C SER A 150 -5.94 -1.95 -8.08
N ASP A 151 -6.69 -2.03 -9.19
CA ASP A 151 -7.02 -0.87 -10.03
C ASP A 151 -7.70 0.27 -9.24
N ASP A 152 -8.39 -0.07 -8.16
CA ASP A 152 -9.16 0.85 -7.33
C ASP A 152 -8.74 0.85 -5.85
N PHE A 153 -7.62 0.20 -5.50
CA PHE A 153 -7.12 0.12 -4.12
C PHE A 153 -5.59 0.11 -4.07
N THR A 154 -5.03 1.21 -3.65
CA THR A 154 -3.58 1.44 -3.58
C THR A 154 -3.03 1.23 -2.17
N TYR A 155 -1.71 1.26 -2.02
CA TYR A 155 -1.05 1.29 -0.71
C TYR A 155 -1.53 2.46 0.17
N GLN A 156 -1.78 3.61 -0.45
CA GLN A 156 -2.31 4.75 0.28
C GLN A 156 -3.73 4.50 0.81
N ASP A 157 -4.57 3.79 0.05
CA ASP A 157 -5.91 3.42 0.52
C ASP A 157 -5.82 2.48 1.74
N LEU A 158 -4.87 1.56 1.77
CA LEU A 158 -4.63 0.73 2.97
C LEU A 158 -4.23 1.58 4.18
N ILE A 159 -3.31 2.53 4.01
CA ILE A 159 -2.90 3.43 5.11
C ILE A 159 -4.11 4.21 5.64
N ASP A 160 -4.94 4.72 4.74
CA ASP A 160 -6.13 5.49 5.09
C ASP A 160 -7.17 4.61 5.84
N GLU A 161 -7.35 3.36 5.44
CA GLU A 161 -8.23 2.41 6.13
C GLU A 161 -7.71 2.07 7.54
N VAL A 162 -6.41 1.83 7.68
CA VAL A 162 -5.78 1.56 8.99
C VAL A 162 -6.00 2.74 9.93
N HIS A 163 -5.74 3.96 9.46
CA HIS A 163 -5.93 5.18 10.24
C HIS A 163 -7.41 5.43 10.57
N ALA A 164 -8.32 5.19 9.62
CA ALA A 164 -9.76 5.33 9.85
C ALA A 164 -10.28 4.42 10.97
N LYS A 165 -9.59 3.29 11.21
CA LYS A 165 -9.89 2.39 12.33
C LYS A 165 -9.19 2.79 13.64
N GLY A 166 -8.46 3.91 13.65
CA GLY A 166 -7.66 4.36 14.80
C GLY A 166 -6.47 3.45 15.08
N MET A 167 -6.02 2.69 14.09
CA MET A 167 -4.84 1.83 14.16
C MET A 167 -3.64 2.53 13.54
N LYS A 168 -2.44 2.01 13.80
CA LYS A 168 -1.18 2.46 13.23
C LYS A 168 -0.66 1.44 12.23
N ILE A 169 0.13 1.91 11.25
CA ILE A 169 0.83 1.05 10.29
C ILE A 169 2.33 1.28 10.39
N VAL A 170 3.09 0.19 10.51
CA VAL A 170 4.55 0.17 10.47
C VAL A 170 4.97 -0.50 9.17
N GLN A 171 5.61 0.26 8.30
CA GLN A 171 6.17 -0.27 7.06
C GLN A 171 7.61 -0.73 7.31
N ASP A 172 7.88 -2.00 7.02
CA ASP A 172 9.24 -2.51 6.99
C ASP A 172 9.99 -1.98 5.77
N VAL A 173 11.23 -1.55 5.97
CA VAL A 173 12.08 -1.05 4.89
C VAL A 173 13.51 -1.54 5.10
N VAL A 174 14.08 -2.20 4.10
CA VAL A 174 15.44 -2.73 4.15
C VAL A 174 16.30 -2.03 3.09
N PHE A 175 17.18 -1.15 3.54
CA PHE A 175 18.07 -0.38 2.65
C PHE A 175 19.48 -0.97 2.50
N GLN A 176 19.83 -2.01 3.25
CA GLN A 176 21.18 -2.55 3.26
C GLN A 176 21.48 -3.54 2.13
N HIS A 177 20.43 -4.06 1.48
CA HIS A 177 20.57 -4.99 0.36
C HIS A 177 19.39 -4.89 -0.61
N THR A 178 19.59 -5.43 -1.79
CA THR A 178 18.57 -5.68 -2.82
C THR A 178 18.43 -7.17 -3.05
N GLY A 179 17.46 -7.60 -3.85
CA GLY A 179 17.46 -8.93 -4.46
C GLY A 179 18.60 -9.04 -5.48
N ASN A 180 18.91 -10.27 -5.87
CA ASN A 180 19.94 -10.55 -6.88
C ASN A 180 19.70 -9.86 -8.23
N PHE A 181 18.45 -9.52 -8.54
CA PHE A 181 18.06 -8.79 -9.75
C PHE A 181 18.34 -7.30 -9.62
N GLY A 182 18.26 -6.75 -8.41
CA GLY A 182 18.49 -5.35 -8.13
C GLY A 182 19.91 -4.93 -8.40
N GLU A 183 20.89 -5.79 -8.16
CA GLU A 183 22.30 -5.51 -8.44
C GLU A 183 22.51 -5.18 -9.92
N ALA A 184 22.02 -5.99 -10.84
CA ALA A 184 22.13 -5.74 -12.27
C ALA A 184 21.35 -4.47 -12.70
N TYR A 185 20.21 -4.22 -12.10
CA TYR A 185 19.41 -3.03 -12.37
C TYR A 185 20.10 -1.75 -11.88
N PHE A 186 20.64 -1.76 -10.68
CA PHE A 186 21.41 -0.64 -10.13
C PHE A 186 22.69 -0.37 -10.91
N CYS A 187 23.42 -1.40 -11.30
CA CYS A 187 24.60 -1.24 -12.17
C CYS A 187 24.22 -0.54 -13.48
N ASN A 188 23.11 -0.91 -14.11
CA ASN A 188 22.63 -0.26 -15.34
C ASN A 188 22.21 1.20 -15.12
N LEU A 189 21.67 1.56 -13.96
CA LEU A 189 21.34 2.96 -13.63
C LEU A 189 22.59 3.80 -13.44
N PHE A 190 23.65 3.24 -12.84
CA PHE A 190 24.87 3.97 -12.53
C PHE A 190 25.86 3.97 -13.69
N GLU A 191 25.87 2.99 -14.58
CA GLU A 191 26.67 3.00 -15.79
C GLU A 191 26.41 4.17 -16.72
N LYS A 192 25.26 4.82 -16.59
CA LYS A 192 24.94 6.04 -17.37
C LYS A 192 25.60 7.31 -16.84
N ASP A 193 26.08 7.33 -15.61
CA ASP A 193 26.80 8.46 -15.03
C ASP A 193 28.26 8.08 -14.78
N THR A 194 29.02 8.06 -15.89
CA THR A 194 30.47 7.75 -15.85
C THR A 194 31.32 8.80 -15.13
N THR A 195 30.69 9.85 -14.58
CA THR A 195 31.38 10.92 -13.87
C THR A 195 31.48 10.67 -12.37
N LYS A 196 30.78 9.66 -11.84
CA LYS A 196 30.80 9.30 -10.42
C LYS A 196 31.68 8.07 -10.18
N ASP A 197 32.67 8.26 -9.35
CA ASP A 197 33.43 7.14 -8.79
C ASP A 197 32.59 6.43 -7.72
N LEU A 198 32.13 5.23 -8.03
CA LEU A 198 31.32 4.39 -7.14
C LEU A 198 32.17 3.36 -6.38
N SER A 199 33.47 3.52 -6.38
CA SER A 199 34.42 2.59 -5.72
C SER A 199 34.56 2.79 -4.20
N ASN A 200 33.72 3.65 -3.57
CA ASN A 200 33.70 3.89 -2.12
C ASN A 200 32.34 3.57 -1.51
#